data_7870ff02d335e5ff3f4a440e57775505
#
_entry.id   7870ff02d335e5ff3f4a440e57775505
#
_cell.length_a   1.000
_cell.length_b   1.000
_cell.length_c   1.000
_cell.angle_alpha   90.00
_cell.angle_beta   90.00
_cell.angle_gamma   90.00
#
_symmetry.space_group_name_H-M   'P 1'
#
loop_
_entity.id
_entity.type
_entity.pdbx_description
1 polymer ?
#
loop_
_entity_poly.entity_id
_entity_poly.type
_entity_poly.pdbx_seq_one_letter_code
_entity_poly.pdbx_strand_id
1 'polypeptide(L)'
;GVDIEAGERAVDRMKAHVAATRRPEVLGGLGGFAGFFDASALGKYRHPVLATSTDGVGTKVAIAQAMDVHDTIGFDLVGMLVDDLVVVGAEPWFVTDYIACGRVDPNRIANVVKGIAAACAKAGCSLLGGETAEHPGLLAPEEYDVAGATTGAVEYDEILGPQRVQEGDALLAVASSGLHSNGYSLVRKVLLADAGWTLDRHVDELGRTLGEELLEPTTVYASDLLALVRQVEVHAMSHVTGGGLANNLARVLPDDLVATVDRSTWTPAPIFTLVQQVGDVSQPDIEATLNMGVGMVVVMPEANISEAIEVLAGRGLSAWQCGHVSRRGGPDEPGAVLVSSHSRS
;
A
#
# COMPACT_ATOMS: atom_id res chain seq x y z
N GLY A 1 -4.41 -35.09 5.11
CA GLY A 1 -5.69 -34.50 4.71
C GLY A 1 -5.89 -33.15 5.37
N VAL A 2 -6.87 -32.37 4.93
CA VAL A 2 -7.22 -31.07 5.48
C VAL A 2 -7.75 -31.21 6.91
N ASP A 3 -7.25 -30.39 7.86
CA ASP A 3 -7.70 -30.39 9.26
C ASP A 3 -8.88 -29.40 9.43
N ILE A 4 -10.09 -29.94 9.38
CA ILE A 4 -11.33 -29.14 9.49
C ILE A 4 -11.44 -28.48 10.88
N GLU A 5 -11.09 -29.18 11.95
CA GLU A 5 -11.17 -28.64 13.32
C GLU A 5 -10.19 -27.48 13.54
N ALA A 6 -8.99 -27.54 12.93
CA ALA A 6 -8.05 -26.44 12.96
C ALA A 6 -8.61 -25.21 12.23
N GLY A 7 -9.31 -25.41 11.11
CA GLY A 7 -10.01 -24.35 10.40
C GLY A 7 -11.09 -23.67 11.26
N GLU A 8 -11.93 -24.46 11.93
CA GLU A 8 -12.98 -23.92 12.84
C GLU A 8 -12.38 -23.14 14.00
N ARG A 9 -11.30 -23.63 14.61
CA ARG A 9 -10.59 -22.93 15.68
C ARG A 9 -9.98 -21.60 15.20
N ALA A 10 -9.45 -21.55 13.97
CA ALA A 10 -8.94 -20.32 13.37
C ALA A 10 -10.06 -19.29 13.21
N VAL A 11 -11.21 -19.70 12.66
CA VAL A 11 -12.40 -18.82 12.49
C VAL A 11 -12.87 -18.27 13.84
N ASP A 12 -12.95 -19.11 14.88
CA ASP A 12 -13.38 -18.64 16.22
C ASP A 12 -12.43 -17.56 16.78
N ARG A 13 -11.13 -17.72 16.60
CA ARG A 13 -10.13 -16.76 17.09
C ARG A 13 -10.14 -15.43 16.36
N MET A 14 -10.52 -15.40 15.08
CA MET A 14 -10.55 -14.17 14.29
C MET A 14 -11.85 -13.38 14.42
N LYS A 15 -12.95 -13.97 14.92
CA LYS A 15 -14.28 -13.34 14.98
C LYS A 15 -14.28 -11.96 15.62
N ALA A 16 -13.60 -11.78 16.75
CA ALA A 16 -13.55 -10.49 17.46
C ALA A 16 -12.80 -9.41 16.65
N HIS A 17 -11.72 -9.79 15.97
CA HIS A 17 -10.95 -8.87 15.14
C HIS A 17 -11.76 -8.40 13.93
N VAL A 18 -12.42 -9.32 13.24
CA VAL A 18 -13.29 -9.02 12.10
C VAL A 18 -14.47 -8.15 12.52
N ALA A 19 -15.12 -8.48 13.66
CA ALA A 19 -16.24 -7.69 14.20
C ALA A 19 -15.84 -6.25 14.50
N ALA A 20 -14.62 -5.99 14.92
CA ALA A 20 -14.11 -4.65 15.21
C ALA A 20 -14.02 -3.74 13.98
N THR A 21 -14.02 -4.30 12.77
CA THR A 21 -14.00 -3.53 11.50
C THR A 21 -15.40 -3.20 10.97
N ARG A 22 -16.45 -3.66 11.65
CA ARG A 22 -17.81 -3.67 11.11
C ARG A 22 -18.36 -2.27 10.91
N ARG A 23 -18.69 -1.93 9.68
CA ARG A 23 -19.47 -0.76 9.30
C ARG A 23 -20.97 -1.04 9.47
N PRO A 24 -21.80 0.02 9.62
CA PRO A 24 -23.26 -0.14 9.72
C PRO A 24 -23.91 -0.89 8.56
N GLU A 25 -23.33 -0.79 7.36
CA GLU A 25 -23.84 -1.40 6.14
C GLU A 25 -23.60 -2.92 6.06
N VAL A 26 -22.74 -3.47 6.91
CA VAL A 26 -22.47 -4.92 6.92
C VAL A 26 -23.66 -5.67 7.53
N LEU A 27 -24.21 -6.61 6.78
CA LEU A 27 -25.34 -7.45 7.21
C LEU A 27 -24.85 -8.86 7.58
N GLY A 28 -25.49 -9.47 8.58
CA GLY A 28 -25.13 -10.83 9.01
C GLY A 28 -23.82 -10.90 9.79
N GLY A 29 -23.18 -12.07 9.82
CA GLY A 29 -21.94 -12.35 10.53
C GLY A 29 -21.03 -13.29 9.73
N LEU A 30 -19.86 -13.66 10.30
CA LEU A 30 -18.97 -14.65 9.73
C LEU A 30 -19.61 -16.05 9.73
N GLY A 31 -19.29 -16.84 8.69
CA GLY A 31 -19.69 -18.26 8.58
C GLY A 31 -20.77 -18.53 7.54
N GLY A 32 -21.26 -17.54 6.81
CA GLY A 32 -22.10 -17.73 5.65
C GLY A 32 -21.27 -17.97 4.38
N PHE A 33 -21.94 -18.39 3.28
CA PHE A 33 -21.28 -18.56 1.98
C PHE A 33 -20.89 -17.24 1.33
N ALA A 34 -21.55 -16.13 1.69
CA ALA A 34 -21.27 -14.80 1.17
C ALA A 34 -21.33 -13.76 2.28
N GLY A 35 -20.49 -12.72 2.16
CA GLY A 35 -20.63 -11.49 2.92
C GLY A 35 -21.70 -10.58 2.28
N PHE A 36 -22.45 -9.85 3.11
CA PHE A 36 -23.48 -8.92 2.64
C PHE A 36 -23.15 -7.50 3.07
N PHE A 37 -23.23 -6.59 2.12
CA PHE A 37 -23.08 -5.16 2.35
C PHE A 37 -24.32 -4.43 1.81
N ASP A 38 -24.96 -3.60 2.63
CA ASP A 38 -26.18 -2.88 2.25
C ASP A 38 -25.88 -1.80 1.22
N ALA A 39 -26.27 -2.06 -0.02
CA ALA A 39 -26.05 -1.17 -1.16
C ALA A 39 -26.91 0.10 -1.11
N SER A 40 -27.83 0.25 -0.14
CA SER A 40 -28.61 1.50 0.03
C SER A 40 -27.70 2.72 0.33
N ALA A 41 -26.48 2.48 0.81
CA ALA A 41 -25.43 3.49 0.94
C ALA A 41 -25.11 4.22 -0.38
N LEU A 42 -25.37 3.60 -1.55
CA LEU A 42 -25.25 4.24 -2.86
C LEU A 42 -26.26 5.40 -3.06
N GLY A 43 -27.34 5.41 -2.32
CA GLY A 43 -28.36 6.48 -2.39
C GLY A 43 -27.86 7.88 -2.01
N LYS A 44 -26.69 7.99 -1.38
CA LYS A 44 -26.04 9.30 -1.09
C LYS A 44 -25.37 9.92 -2.32
N TYR A 45 -25.12 9.14 -3.36
CA TYR A 45 -24.49 9.59 -4.61
C TYR A 45 -25.57 9.94 -5.63
N ARG A 46 -25.28 10.93 -6.48
CA ARG A 46 -26.11 11.27 -7.66
C ARG A 46 -25.86 10.30 -8.80
N HIS A 47 -24.58 9.99 -9.04
CA HIS A 47 -24.11 9.07 -10.05
C HIS A 47 -23.02 8.18 -9.44
N PRO A 48 -23.40 7.12 -8.70
CA PRO A 48 -22.45 6.25 -8.02
C PRO A 48 -21.63 5.43 -9.00
N VAL A 49 -20.31 5.38 -8.77
CA VAL A 49 -19.39 4.50 -9.49
C VAL A 49 -18.72 3.59 -8.47
N LEU A 50 -18.74 2.28 -8.74
CA LEU A 50 -18.00 1.31 -7.94
C LEU A 50 -16.56 1.22 -8.45
N ALA A 51 -15.62 1.18 -7.53
CA ALA A 51 -14.21 0.91 -7.78
C ALA A 51 -13.80 -0.38 -7.06
N THR A 52 -12.93 -1.16 -7.67
CA THR A 52 -12.40 -2.40 -7.09
C THR A 52 -10.92 -2.55 -7.40
N SER A 53 -10.18 -3.16 -6.48
CA SER A 53 -8.78 -3.53 -6.65
C SER A 53 -8.54 -4.92 -6.07
N THR A 54 -7.57 -5.64 -6.64
CA THR A 54 -7.12 -6.95 -6.17
C THR A 54 -5.60 -6.95 -6.11
N ASP A 55 -5.03 -7.37 -5.00
CA ASP A 55 -3.59 -7.43 -4.81
C ASP A 55 -3.22 -8.48 -3.76
N GLY A 56 -1.92 -8.72 -3.58
CA GLY A 56 -1.34 -9.57 -2.56
C GLY A 56 -0.23 -8.86 -1.78
N VAL A 57 0.32 -9.54 -0.77
CA VAL A 57 1.48 -9.05 -0.02
C VAL A 57 2.78 -9.20 -0.83
N GLY A 58 2.87 -10.25 -1.63
CA GLY A 58 4.08 -10.58 -2.37
C GLY A 58 5.16 -11.23 -1.49
N THR A 59 6.42 -11.16 -1.94
CA THR A 59 7.51 -11.92 -1.33
C THR A 59 7.96 -11.44 0.06
N LYS A 60 7.43 -10.32 0.55
CA LYS A 60 7.58 -9.89 1.96
C LYS A 60 7.04 -10.94 2.94
N VAL A 61 6.05 -11.73 2.53
CA VAL A 61 5.51 -12.84 3.33
C VAL A 61 6.61 -13.80 3.81
N ALA A 62 7.64 -14.03 3.00
CA ALA A 62 8.76 -14.88 3.38
C ALA A 62 9.54 -14.36 4.60
N ILE A 63 9.58 -13.05 4.81
CA ILE A 63 10.20 -12.46 6.00
C ILE A 63 9.33 -12.74 7.23
N ALA A 64 8.00 -12.55 7.11
CA ALA A 64 7.06 -12.86 8.18
C ALA A 64 7.13 -14.35 8.60
N GLN A 65 7.20 -15.24 7.63
CA GLN A 65 7.36 -16.69 7.87
C GLN A 65 8.68 -17.01 8.60
N ALA A 66 9.80 -16.45 8.12
CA ALA A 66 11.11 -16.68 8.71
C ALA A 66 11.26 -16.13 10.13
N MET A 67 10.55 -15.06 10.46
CA MET A 67 10.56 -14.42 11.78
C MET A 67 9.44 -14.94 12.71
N ASP A 68 8.51 -15.74 12.19
CA ASP A 68 7.28 -16.16 12.89
C ASP A 68 6.49 -14.98 13.46
N VAL A 69 6.40 -13.88 12.68
CA VAL A 69 5.65 -12.66 13.00
C VAL A 69 4.65 -12.40 11.89
N HIS A 70 3.35 -12.51 12.17
CA HIS A 70 2.30 -12.61 11.16
C HIS A 70 1.25 -11.50 11.21
N ASP A 71 1.28 -10.62 12.20
CA ASP A 71 0.27 -9.56 12.39
C ASP A 71 0.62 -8.22 11.72
N THR A 72 1.79 -8.11 11.07
CA THR A 72 2.20 -6.89 10.36
C THR A 72 1.80 -6.90 8.89
N ILE A 73 1.84 -8.06 8.23
CA ILE A 73 1.60 -8.16 6.78
C ILE A 73 0.16 -7.84 6.36
N GLY A 74 -0.78 -7.83 7.30
CA GLY A 74 -2.14 -7.35 7.04
C GLY A 74 -2.18 -5.88 6.61
N PHE A 75 -1.30 -5.04 7.13
CA PHE A 75 -1.13 -3.66 6.69
C PHE A 75 -0.56 -3.59 5.27
N ASP A 76 0.34 -4.49 4.91
CA ASP A 76 0.89 -4.58 3.56
C ASP A 76 -0.21 -4.96 2.56
N LEU A 77 -1.04 -5.95 2.89
CA LEU A 77 -2.16 -6.35 2.05
C LEU A 77 -3.18 -5.22 1.87
N VAL A 78 -3.69 -4.69 2.97
CA VAL A 78 -4.77 -3.69 2.94
C VAL A 78 -4.29 -2.39 2.33
N GLY A 79 -3.06 -1.95 2.61
CA GLY A 79 -2.45 -0.78 1.99
C GLY A 79 -2.39 -0.90 0.47
N MET A 80 -1.95 -2.06 -0.06
CA MET A 80 -1.94 -2.29 -1.51
C MET A 80 -3.34 -2.25 -2.12
N LEU A 81 -4.36 -2.71 -1.40
CA LEU A 81 -5.74 -2.77 -1.86
C LEU A 81 -6.43 -1.40 -1.82
N VAL A 82 -6.57 -0.82 -0.62
CA VAL A 82 -7.43 0.35 -0.40
C VAL A 82 -6.82 1.64 -0.93
N ASP A 83 -5.50 1.75 -0.93
CA ASP A 83 -4.82 2.95 -1.42
C ASP A 83 -4.93 3.06 -2.95
N ASP A 84 -5.06 1.94 -3.68
CA ASP A 84 -5.39 1.93 -5.11
C ASP A 84 -6.82 2.43 -5.41
N LEU A 85 -7.76 2.31 -4.45
CA LEU A 85 -9.08 2.92 -4.59
C LEU A 85 -9.04 4.42 -4.31
N VAL A 86 -8.30 4.82 -3.29
CA VAL A 86 -8.23 6.23 -2.85
C VAL A 86 -7.59 7.11 -3.90
N VAL A 87 -6.64 6.61 -4.68
CA VAL A 87 -6.00 7.38 -5.76
C VAL A 87 -6.98 7.83 -6.84
N VAL A 88 -8.11 7.16 -7.01
CA VAL A 88 -9.20 7.60 -7.89
C VAL A 88 -10.32 8.34 -7.14
N GLY A 89 -10.14 8.64 -5.86
CA GLY A 89 -11.12 9.34 -5.02
C GLY A 89 -12.20 8.43 -4.42
N ALA A 90 -12.09 7.11 -4.57
CA ALA A 90 -13.09 6.18 -4.06
C ALA A 90 -12.90 5.91 -2.56
N GLU A 91 -14.01 5.90 -1.81
CA GLU A 91 -14.06 5.46 -0.43
C GLU A 91 -14.10 3.93 -0.37
N PRO A 92 -13.10 3.25 0.23
CA PRO A 92 -13.15 1.81 0.42
C PRO A 92 -14.28 1.43 1.38
N TRP A 93 -15.09 0.45 1.01
CA TRP A 93 -16.20 -0.02 1.83
C TRP A 93 -15.89 -1.32 2.54
N PHE A 94 -15.33 -2.28 1.82
CA PHE A 94 -14.97 -3.57 2.38
C PHE A 94 -13.81 -4.24 1.65
N VAL A 95 -13.20 -5.16 2.36
CA VAL A 95 -12.13 -6.05 1.90
C VAL A 95 -12.59 -7.49 2.08
N THR A 96 -12.22 -8.36 1.15
CA THR A 96 -12.24 -9.80 1.29
C THR A 96 -10.83 -10.34 1.09
N ASP A 97 -10.42 -11.34 1.86
CA ASP A 97 -9.10 -11.98 1.75
C ASP A 97 -9.16 -13.42 1.27
N TYR A 98 -8.02 -13.91 0.80
CA TYR A 98 -7.77 -15.31 0.53
C TYR A 98 -6.40 -15.69 1.09
N ILE A 99 -6.37 -16.64 2.01
CA ILE A 99 -5.15 -17.15 2.62
C ILE A 99 -4.96 -18.61 2.18
N ALA A 100 -3.95 -18.83 1.32
CA ALA A 100 -3.49 -20.16 0.95
C ALA A 100 -2.37 -20.57 1.92
N CYS A 101 -2.43 -21.75 2.52
CA CYS A 101 -1.40 -22.22 3.43
C CYS A 101 -1.07 -23.70 3.22
N GLY A 102 0.14 -24.12 3.57
CA GLY A 102 0.52 -25.54 3.51
C GLY A 102 -0.22 -26.35 4.54
N ARG A 103 -0.38 -25.80 5.75
CA ARG A 103 -1.16 -26.34 6.85
C ARG A 103 -1.79 -25.21 7.67
N VAL A 104 -3.05 -25.38 8.07
CA VAL A 104 -3.71 -24.43 8.96
C VAL A 104 -3.13 -24.55 10.37
N ASP A 105 -2.43 -23.50 10.80
CA ASP A 105 -2.14 -23.23 12.19
C ASP A 105 -3.12 -22.15 12.68
N PRO A 106 -4.04 -22.48 13.63
CA PRO A 106 -5.08 -21.55 14.05
C PRO A 106 -4.55 -20.22 14.62
N ASN A 107 -3.39 -20.25 15.29
CA ASN A 107 -2.78 -19.05 15.85
C ASN A 107 -2.18 -18.16 14.75
N ARG A 108 -1.45 -18.76 13.82
CA ARG A 108 -0.84 -18.06 12.69
C ARG A 108 -1.90 -17.39 11.83
N ILE A 109 -2.93 -18.13 11.42
CA ILE A 109 -4.03 -17.58 10.61
C ILE A 109 -4.76 -16.47 11.36
N ALA A 110 -5.06 -16.66 12.64
CA ALA A 110 -5.70 -15.61 13.45
C ALA A 110 -4.84 -14.35 13.56
N ASN A 111 -3.51 -14.45 13.66
CA ASN A 111 -2.60 -13.32 13.67
C ASN A 111 -2.55 -12.59 12.30
N VAL A 112 -2.54 -13.34 11.20
CA VAL A 112 -2.64 -12.73 9.86
C VAL A 112 -3.94 -11.90 9.74
N VAL A 113 -5.08 -12.50 10.09
CA VAL A 113 -6.39 -11.84 10.04
C VAL A 113 -6.50 -10.68 11.02
N LYS A 114 -5.89 -10.79 12.21
CA LYS A 114 -5.79 -9.67 13.16
C LYS A 114 -5.13 -8.45 12.53
N GLY A 115 -4.02 -8.65 11.82
CA GLY A 115 -3.32 -7.57 11.10
C GLY A 115 -4.17 -6.99 9.97
N ILE A 116 -4.83 -7.84 9.17
CA ILE A 116 -5.74 -7.39 8.11
C ILE A 116 -6.89 -6.56 8.70
N ALA A 117 -7.52 -7.04 9.77
CA ALA A 117 -8.60 -6.33 10.43
C ALA A 117 -8.16 -4.97 11.00
N ALA A 118 -6.98 -4.91 11.65
CA ALA A 118 -6.44 -3.64 12.16
C ALA A 118 -6.19 -2.63 11.04
N ALA A 119 -5.66 -3.08 9.90
CA ALA A 119 -5.44 -2.24 8.73
C ALA A 119 -6.77 -1.78 8.08
N CYS A 120 -7.78 -2.65 7.99
CA CYS A 120 -9.13 -2.30 7.56
C CYS A 120 -9.76 -1.23 8.46
N ALA A 121 -9.65 -1.37 9.77
CA ALA A 121 -10.15 -0.39 10.73
C ALA A 121 -9.46 0.98 10.53
N LYS A 122 -8.14 1.01 10.31
CA LYS A 122 -7.40 2.22 9.99
C LYS A 122 -7.85 2.85 8.67
N ALA A 123 -8.16 2.04 7.66
CA ALA A 123 -8.69 2.50 6.37
C ALA A 123 -10.15 2.96 6.43
N GLY A 124 -10.89 2.64 7.50
CA GLY A 124 -12.31 2.94 7.62
C GLY A 124 -13.21 2.00 6.81
N CYS A 125 -12.74 0.80 6.47
CA CYS A 125 -13.49 -0.23 5.75
C CYS A 125 -13.67 -1.50 6.59
N SER A 126 -14.59 -2.37 6.17
CA SER A 126 -14.86 -3.63 6.86
C SER A 126 -14.13 -4.79 6.23
N LEU A 127 -13.60 -5.69 7.03
CA LEU A 127 -13.24 -7.03 6.56
C LEU A 127 -14.54 -7.84 6.47
N LEU A 128 -15.08 -7.97 5.25
CA LEU A 128 -16.42 -8.51 5.02
C LEU A 128 -16.47 -10.03 5.06
N GLY A 129 -15.39 -10.68 4.66
CA GLY A 129 -15.25 -12.12 4.62
C GLY A 129 -13.91 -12.51 4.03
N GLY A 130 -13.72 -13.80 3.84
CA GLY A 130 -12.51 -14.35 3.27
C GLY A 130 -12.54 -15.86 3.21
N GLU A 131 -11.43 -16.45 2.79
CA GLU A 131 -11.23 -17.88 2.67
C GLU A 131 -9.85 -18.26 3.20
N THR A 132 -9.74 -19.39 3.87
CA THR A 132 -8.47 -20.02 4.23
C THR A 132 -8.45 -21.43 3.68
N ALA A 133 -7.51 -21.74 2.81
CA ALA A 133 -7.40 -23.04 2.15
C ALA A 133 -6.05 -23.70 2.41
N GLU A 134 -6.08 -24.99 2.77
CA GLU A 134 -4.86 -25.82 2.84
C GLU A 134 -4.49 -26.34 1.46
N HIS A 135 -3.22 -26.20 1.12
CA HIS A 135 -2.62 -26.66 -0.13
C HIS A 135 -1.46 -27.61 0.13
N PRO A 136 -1.72 -28.80 0.75
CA PRO A 136 -0.67 -29.75 1.07
C PRO A 136 -0.01 -30.27 -0.22
N GLY A 137 1.32 -30.26 -0.24
CA GLY A 137 2.09 -30.64 -1.42
C GLY A 137 2.32 -29.56 -2.46
N LEU A 138 1.60 -28.43 -2.35
CA LEU A 138 1.86 -27.21 -3.14
C LEU A 138 2.68 -26.21 -2.32
N LEU A 139 2.32 -26.03 -1.06
CA LEU A 139 3.03 -25.19 -0.09
C LEU A 139 3.61 -26.08 1.01
N ALA A 140 4.78 -25.71 1.56
CA ALA A 140 5.31 -26.35 2.75
C ALA A 140 4.40 -26.03 3.97
N PRO A 141 4.42 -26.86 5.04
CA PRO A 141 3.50 -26.69 6.18
C PRO A 141 3.54 -25.30 6.83
N GLU A 142 4.68 -24.62 6.80
CA GLU A 142 4.91 -23.30 7.40
C GLU A 142 4.64 -22.16 6.42
N GLU A 143 4.50 -22.46 5.14
CA GLU A 143 4.30 -21.46 4.09
C GLU A 143 2.84 -21.07 3.95
N TYR A 144 2.62 -19.81 3.60
CA TYR A 144 1.33 -19.27 3.21
C TYR A 144 1.50 -18.10 2.24
N ASP A 145 0.46 -17.83 1.50
CA ASP A 145 0.32 -16.63 0.68
C ASP A 145 -0.99 -15.94 1.02
N VAL A 146 -1.02 -14.60 0.87
CA VAL A 146 -2.18 -13.79 1.23
C VAL A 146 -2.49 -12.83 0.09
N ALA A 147 -3.71 -12.88 -0.37
CA ALA A 147 -4.26 -11.97 -1.36
C ALA A 147 -5.62 -11.42 -0.89
N GLY A 148 -6.12 -10.42 -1.55
CA GLY A 148 -7.41 -9.85 -1.24
C GLY A 148 -7.99 -9.04 -2.39
N ALA A 149 -9.23 -8.61 -2.18
CA ALA A 149 -9.92 -7.68 -3.04
C ALA A 149 -10.65 -6.65 -2.19
N THR A 150 -10.76 -5.44 -2.69
CA THR A 150 -11.51 -4.36 -2.06
C THR A 150 -12.50 -3.76 -3.03
N THR A 151 -13.61 -3.28 -2.49
CA THR A 151 -14.63 -2.55 -3.25
C THR A 151 -15.00 -1.29 -2.50
N GLY A 152 -15.18 -0.22 -3.26
CA GLY A 152 -15.58 1.08 -2.75
C GLY A 152 -16.41 1.85 -3.77
N ALA A 153 -16.71 3.09 -3.46
CA ALA A 153 -17.54 3.93 -4.33
C ALA A 153 -17.02 5.36 -4.39
N VAL A 154 -17.29 6.01 -5.51
CA VAL A 154 -16.98 7.42 -5.77
C VAL A 154 -18.12 8.04 -6.56
N GLU A 155 -18.36 9.35 -6.39
CA GLU A 155 -19.24 10.11 -7.26
C GLU A 155 -18.57 10.28 -8.63
N TYR A 156 -19.30 10.04 -9.72
CA TYR A 156 -18.77 10.09 -11.08
C TYR A 156 -17.98 11.39 -11.36
N ASP A 157 -18.56 12.52 -10.99
CA ASP A 157 -17.93 13.84 -11.21
C ASP A 157 -16.74 14.12 -10.28
N GLU A 158 -16.50 13.27 -9.27
CA GLU A 158 -15.41 13.40 -8.29
C GLU A 158 -14.25 12.43 -8.55
N ILE A 159 -14.32 11.61 -9.61
CA ILE A 159 -13.23 10.71 -9.98
C ILE A 159 -11.96 11.53 -10.26
N LEU A 160 -10.88 11.20 -9.55
CA LEU A 160 -9.56 11.78 -9.75
C LEU A 160 -8.81 11.06 -10.87
N GLY A 161 -7.93 11.78 -11.56
CA GLY A 161 -7.11 11.17 -12.60
C GLY A 161 -6.63 12.17 -13.66
N PRO A 162 -6.08 11.67 -14.77
CA PRO A 162 -5.43 12.48 -15.82
C PRO A 162 -6.30 13.60 -16.38
N GLN A 163 -7.62 13.40 -16.43
CA GLN A 163 -8.57 14.37 -16.96
C GLN A 163 -8.65 15.68 -16.16
N ARG A 164 -8.11 15.71 -14.93
CA ARG A 164 -8.10 16.88 -14.05
C ARG A 164 -6.75 17.57 -13.98
N VAL A 165 -5.67 16.86 -14.33
CA VAL A 165 -4.29 17.38 -14.22
C VAL A 165 -4.07 18.52 -15.18
N GLN A 166 -3.42 19.58 -14.71
CA GLN A 166 -3.18 20.80 -15.44
C GLN A 166 -1.69 21.16 -15.45
N GLU A 167 -1.28 21.87 -16.51
CA GLU A 167 0.03 22.52 -16.51
C GLU A 167 0.14 23.52 -15.35
N GLY A 168 1.24 23.47 -14.61
CA GLY A 168 1.45 24.29 -13.42
C GLY A 168 1.01 23.64 -12.12
N ASP A 169 0.40 22.44 -12.16
CA ASP A 169 0.14 21.67 -10.94
C ASP A 169 1.45 21.36 -10.21
N ALA A 170 1.38 21.37 -8.88
CA ALA A 170 2.47 20.94 -8.03
C ALA A 170 2.33 19.46 -7.67
N LEU A 171 3.47 18.87 -7.32
CA LEU A 171 3.58 17.47 -6.85
C LEU A 171 3.87 17.47 -5.36
N LEU A 172 2.98 16.89 -4.58
CA LEU A 172 3.13 16.68 -3.15
C LEU A 172 3.51 15.21 -2.89
N ALA A 173 4.73 14.97 -2.42
CA ALA A 173 5.13 13.66 -1.95
C ALA A 173 4.62 13.42 -0.53
N VAL A 174 4.18 12.20 -0.25
CA VAL A 174 3.83 11.72 1.10
C VAL A 174 4.76 10.58 1.46
N ALA A 175 5.39 10.68 2.62
CA ALA A 175 6.41 9.75 3.07
C ALA A 175 5.89 8.31 3.16
N SER A 176 6.73 7.34 2.77
CA SER A 176 6.54 5.93 3.10
C SER A 176 7.05 5.61 4.50
N SER A 177 6.60 4.50 5.08
CA SER A 177 7.15 3.97 6.35
C SER A 177 8.47 3.21 6.16
N GLY A 178 8.91 3.02 4.94
CA GLY A 178 10.05 2.23 4.53
C GLY A 178 9.79 1.60 3.16
N LEU A 179 10.20 0.35 2.99
CA LEU A 179 10.07 -0.40 1.72
C LEU A 179 8.62 -0.65 1.30
N HIS A 180 7.67 -0.58 2.24
CA HIS A 180 6.29 -1.02 2.05
C HIS A 180 6.20 -2.51 1.71
N SER A 181 5.62 -2.87 0.55
CA SER A 181 5.41 -4.26 0.17
C SER A 181 5.97 -4.62 -1.21
N ASN A 182 6.70 -3.71 -1.86
CA ASN A 182 7.24 -3.90 -3.20
C ASN A 182 8.76 -3.99 -3.20
N GLY A 183 9.31 -4.68 -4.22
CA GLY A 183 10.74 -4.81 -4.40
C GLY A 183 11.42 -5.82 -3.47
N TYR A 184 10.69 -6.60 -2.70
CA TYR A 184 11.23 -7.57 -1.74
C TYR A 184 12.02 -8.71 -2.38
N SER A 185 11.77 -9.05 -3.63
CA SER A 185 12.60 -10.02 -4.34
C SER A 185 14.04 -9.52 -4.49
N LEU A 186 14.22 -8.23 -4.83
CA LEU A 186 15.52 -7.59 -4.89
C LEU A 186 16.17 -7.52 -3.50
N VAL A 187 15.45 -7.00 -2.52
CA VAL A 187 15.94 -6.82 -1.15
C VAL A 187 16.42 -8.14 -0.55
N ARG A 188 15.61 -9.19 -0.66
CA ARG A 188 15.94 -10.54 -0.17
C ARG A 188 17.15 -11.12 -0.89
N LYS A 189 17.20 -10.94 -2.22
CA LYS A 189 18.36 -11.39 -3.01
C LYS A 189 19.64 -10.70 -2.53
N VAL A 190 19.63 -9.37 -2.46
CA VAL A 190 20.82 -8.57 -2.12
C VAL A 190 21.28 -8.82 -0.68
N LEU A 191 20.40 -8.66 0.30
CA LEU A 191 20.80 -8.66 1.70
C LEU A 191 20.90 -10.07 2.29
N LEU A 192 19.95 -10.97 1.97
CA LEU A 192 19.92 -12.31 2.58
C LEU A 192 20.70 -13.33 1.74
N ALA A 193 20.43 -13.44 0.43
CA ALA A 193 21.04 -14.48 -0.37
C ALA A 193 22.48 -14.16 -0.76
N ASP A 194 22.76 -12.98 -1.29
CA ASP A 194 24.08 -12.61 -1.81
C ASP A 194 25.02 -12.15 -0.69
N ALA A 195 24.58 -11.24 0.18
CA ALA A 195 25.41 -10.74 1.30
C ALA A 195 25.41 -11.66 2.53
N GLY A 196 24.50 -12.64 2.60
CA GLY A 196 24.42 -13.61 3.69
C GLY A 196 24.02 -13.00 5.04
N TRP A 197 23.32 -11.87 5.04
CA TRP A 197 22.84 -11.26 6.27
C TRP A 197 21.72 -12.07 6.85
N THR A 198 21.66 -12.14 8.19
CA THR A 198 20.58 -12.80 8.93
C THR A 198 19.55 -11.78 9.40
N LEU A 199 18.31 -12.21 9.62
CA LEU A 199 17.22 -11.31 10.04
C LEU A 199 17.40 -10.77 11.46
N ASP A 200 18.10 -11.48 12.32
CA ASP A 200 18.45 -11.06 13.69
C ASP A 200 19.67 -10.14 13.76
N ARG A 201 20.36 -9.90 12.64
CA ARG A 201 21.48 -8.97 12.54
C ARG A 201 21.04 -7.57 12.93
N HIS A 202 21.67 -6.98 13.94
CA HIS A 202 21.55 -5.54 14.20
C HIS A 202 22.30 -4.76 13.13
N VAL A 203 21.66 -3.73 12.58
CA VAL A 203 22.21 -2.84 11.55
C VAL A 203 22.25 -1.43 12.13
N ASP A 204 23.45 -0.92 12.37
CA ASP A 204 23.64 0.36 13.07
C ASP A 204 22.95 1.53 12.36
N GLU A 205 23.00 1.56 11.03
CA GLU A 205 22.36 2.59 10.20
C GLU A 205 20.84 2.57 10.30
N LEU A 206 20.26 1.44 10.67
CA LEU A 206 18.80 1.27 10.86
C LEU A 206 18.39 1.46 12.32
N GLY A 207 19.34 1.33 13.27
CA GLY A 207 19.07 1.36 14.70
C GLY A 207 18.22 0.20 15.24
N ARG A 208 18.08 -0.88 14.46
CA ARG A 208 17.28 -2.07 14.77
C ARG A 208 17.77 -3.30 13.99
N THR A 209 17.18 -4.46 14.22
CA THR A 209 17.52 -5.64 13.45
C THR A 209 17.02 -5.52 12.00
N LEU A 210 17.67 -6.25 11.09
CA LEU A 210 17.25 -6.31 9.69
C LEU A 210 15.81 -6.82 9.56
N GLY A 211 15.44 -7.85 10.32
CA GLY A 211 14.10 -8.40 10.30
C GLY A 211 13.03 -7.41 10.75
N GLU A 212 13.28 -6.63 11.80
CA GLU A 212 12.38 -5.55 12.23
C GLU A 212 12.19 -4.49 11.13
N GLU A 213 13.26 -4.11 10.43
CA GLU A 213 13.17 -3.19 9.30
C GLU A 213 12.36 -3.78 8.14
N LEU A 214 12.65 -5.02 7.76
CA LEU A 214 11.98 -5.68 6.64
C LEU A 214 10.52 -6.05 6.91
N LEU A 215 10.07 -6.05 8.17
CA LEU A 215 8.68 -6.23 8.55
C LEU A 215 7.96 -4.92 8.85
N GLU A 216 8.62 -3.76 8.73
CA GLU A 216 7.93 -2.47 8.91
C GLU A 216 6.64 -2.44 8.10
N PRO A 217 5.48 -2.23 8.74
CA PRO A 217 4.21 -2.25 8.04
C PRO A 217 4.07 -1.13 7.01
N THR A 218 3.42 -1.42 5.90
CA THR A 218 3.02 -0.42 4.91
C THR A 218 2.12 0.62 5.56
N THR A 219 2.38 1.90 5.29
CA THR A 219 1.46 2.98 5.65
C THR A 219 0.16 2.82 4.86
N VAL A 220 -0.97 2.82 5.56
CA VAL A 220 -2.31 2.84 4.95
C VAL A 220 -2.76 4.29 4.89
N TYR A 221 -2.85 4.85 3.69
CA TYR A 221 -3.12 6.29 3.46
C TYR A 221 -4.61 6.61 3.31
N ALA A 222 -5.46 5.62 3.11
CA ALA A 222 -6.83 5.79 2.64
C ALA A 222 -7.64 6.85 3.41
N SER A 223 -7.74 6.73 4.73
CA SER A 223 -8.50 7.69 5.55
C SER A 223 -7.93 9.09 5.50
N ASP A 224 -6.59 9.21 5.44
CA ASP A 224 -5.88 10.48 5.50
C ASP A 224 -6.00 11.23 4.18
N LEU A 225 -5.85 10.54 3.06
CA LEU A 225 -6.00 11.12 1.73
C LEU A 225 -7.46 11.45 1.38
N LEU A 226 -8.42 10.64 1.82
CA LEU A 226 -9.84 11.00 1.70
C LEU A 226 -10.19 12.24 2.52
N ALA A 227 -9.60 12.40 3.71
CA ALA A 227 -9.76 13.63 4.48
C ALA A 227 -9.15 14.85 3.78
N LEU A 228 -8.00 14.66 3.12
CA LEU A 228 -7.37 15.70 2.30
C LEU A 228 -8.28 16.13 1.15
N VAL A 229 -8.77 15.19 0.35
CA VAL A 229 -9.64 15.46 -0.81
C VAL A 229 -10.92 16.21 -0.44
N ARG A 230 -11.43 16.01 0.77
CA ARG A 230 -12.62 16.73 1.26
C ARG A 230 -12.35 18.19 1.63
N GLN A 231 -11.11 18.57 1.85
CA GLN A 231 -10.71 19.90 2.33
C GLN A 231 -9.99 20.71 1.26
N VAL A 232 -9.24 20.06 0.39
CA VAL A 232 -8.34 20.69 -0.58
C VAL A 232 -8.61 20.13 -1.97
N GLU A 233 -8.51 20.96 -3.00
CA GLU A 233 -8.62 20.51 -4.37
C GLU A 233 -7.44 19.62 -4.75
N VAL A 234 -7.74 18.43 -5.25
CA VAL A 234 -6.79 17.43 -5.74
C VAL A 234 -7.18 17.02 -7.15
N HIS A 235 -6.23 16.91 -8.05
CA HIS A 235 -6.47 16.52 -9.44
C HIS A 235 -6.22 15.04 -9.69
N ALA A 236 -5.11 14.50 -9.18
CA ALA A 236 -4.75 13.09 -9.31
C ALA A 236 -3.90 12.63 -8.12
N MET A 237 -3.84 11.34 -7.92
CA MET A 237 -2.91 10.72 -6.98
C MET A 237 -2.24 9.50 -7.62
N SER A 238 -1.00 9.25 -7.23
CA SER A 238 -0.23 8.09 -7.66
C SER A 238 0.24 7.30 -6.46
N HIS A 239 -0.15 6.04 -6.37
CA HIS A 239 0.37 5.10 -5.38
C HIS A 239 1.71 4.55 -5.87
N VAL A 240 2.79 4.79 -5.12
CA VAL A 240 4.13 4.36 -5.49
C VAL A 240 4.34 2.91 -5.05
N THR A 241 4.19 2.00 -5.99
CA THR A 241 4.29 0.55 -5.83
C THR A 241 5.37 -0.04 -6.75
N GLY A 242 5.21 -1.26 -7.21
CA GLY A 242 6.13 -1.86 -8.19
C GLY A 242 6.29 -1.00 -9.46
N GLY A 243 7.52 -0.88 -9.92
CA GLY A 243 7.87 0.01 -11.03
C GLY A 243 8.41 1.39 -10.59
N GLY A 244 8.34 1.72 -9.29
CA GLY A 244 8.91 2.93 -8.72
C GLY A 244 8.13 4.21 -9.00
N LEU A 245 8.61 5.32 -8.44
CA LEU A 245 7.89 6.60 -8.41
C LEU A 245 7.57 7.13 -9.83
N ALA A 246 8.55 7.22 -10.71
CA ALA A 246 8.36 7.83 -12.02
C ALA A 246 7.36 7.07 -12.89
N ASN A 247 7.46 5.72 -12.94
CA ASN A 247 6.57 4.91 -13.75
C ASN A 247 5.12 4.95 -13.22
N ASN A 248 4.94 4.94 -11.89
CA ASN A 248 3.59 5.02 -11.31
C ASN A 248 2.99 6.43 -11.51
N LEU A 249 3.77 7.48 -11.33
CA LEU A 249 3.32 8.86 -11.51
C LEU A 249 2.92 9.14 -12.97
N ALA A 250 3.67 8.64 -13.94
CA ALA A 250 3.34 8.79 -15.36
C ALA A 250 1.95 8.23 -15.73
N ARG A 251 1.46 7.22 -15.02
CA ARG A 251 0.14 6.59 -15.28
C ARG A 251 -1.05 7.50 -14.99
N VAL A 252 -0.86 8.53 -14.19
CA VAL A 252 -1.93 9.45 -13.76
C VAL A 252 -1.83 10.83 -14.42
N LEU A 253 -0.97 10.96 -15.43
CA LEU A 253 -0.81 12.20 -16.20
C LEU A 253 -1.39 12.04 -17.61
N PRO A 254 -1.92 13.11 -18.21
CA PRO A 254 -2.29 13.12 -19.62
C PRO A 254 -1.04 13.09 -20.52
N ASP A 255 -1.19 12.66 -21.76
CA ASP A 255 -0.09 12.40 -22.69
C ASP A 255 0.71 13.66 -23.08
N ASP A 256 0.16 14.84 -22.94
CA ASP A 256 0.78 16.12 -23.29
C ASP A 256 1.50 16.81 -22.12
N LEU A 257 1.45 16.19 -20.92
CA LEU A 257 2.10 16.72 -19.73
C LEU A 257 3.20 15.78 -19.20
N VAL A 258 4.15 16.36 -18.49
CA VAL A 258 5.25 15.66 -17.81
C VAL A 258 5.36 16.11 -16.37
N ALA A 259 5.54 15.18 -15.45
CA ALA A 259 5.88 15.44 -14.07
C ALA A 259 7.41 15.49 -13.90
N THR A 260 7.92 16.56 -13.34
CA THR A 260 9.33 16.70 -12.96
C THR A 260 9.44 16.61 -11.44
N VAL A 261 10.07 15.55 -10.95
CA VAL A 261 10.30 15.30 -9.52
C VAL A 261 11.75 15.59 -9.18
N ASP A 262 11.97 16.46 -8.21
CA ASP A 262 13.28 16.87 -7.74
C ASP A 262 13.72 16.03 -6.52
N ARG A 263 14.69 15.15 -6.75
CA ARG A 263 15.27 14.28 -5.69
C ARG A 263 15.91 15.07 -4.56
N SER A 264 16.34 16.29 -4.78
CA SER A 264 16.99 17.12 -3.74
C SER A 264 16.02 17.54 -2.62
N THR A 265 14.73 17.35 -2.81
CA THR A 265 13.70 17.73 -1.83
C THR A 265 13.56 16.76 -0.65
N TRP A 266 14.16 15.58 -0.72
CA TRP A 266 14.15 14.62 0.41
C TRP A 266 15.38 13.74 0.45
N THR A 267 15.57 13.09 1.60
CA THR A 267 16.59 12.05 1.81
C THR A 267 15.86 10.71 2.04
N PRO A 268 16.09 9.69 1.20
CA PRO A 268 15.55 8.36 1.44
C PRO A 268 16.04 7.76 2.74
N ALA A 269 15.22 6.92 3.39
CA ALA A 269 15.62 6.21 4.61
C ALA A 269 16.85 5.30 4.35
N PRO A 270 17.66 5.01 5.39
CA PRO A 270 18.92 4.27 5.24
C PRO A 270 18.79 2.91 4.55
N ILE A 271 17.65 2.23 4.68
CA ILE A 271 17.43 0.92 4.04
C ILE A 271 17.60 0.97 2.51
N PHE A 272 17.19 2.05 1.85
CA PHE A 272 17.33 2.20 0.40
C PHE A 272 18.79 2.31 -0.01
N THR A 273 19.57 3.10 0.73
CA THR A 273 21.02 3.24 0.51
C THR A 273 21.75 1.92 0.79
N LEU A 274 21.37 1.19 1.82
CA LEU A 274 21.94 -0.13 2.13
C LEU A 274 21.72 -1.14 1.02
N VAL A 275 20.49 -1.27 0.53
CA VAL A 275 20.19 -2.18 -0.59
C VAL A 275 21.01 -1.80 -1.83
N GLN A 276 21.08 -0.52 -2.13
CA GLN A 276 21.83 -0.02 -3.27
C GLN A 276 23.33 -0.34 -3.16
N GLN A 277 23.94 -0.01 -2.03
CA GLN A 277 25.39 -0.18 -1.82
C GLN A 277 25.80 -1.64 -1.70
N VAL A 278 25.07 -2.43 -0.90
CA VAL A 278 25.40 -3.85 -0.70
C VAL A 278 25.21 -4.66 -1.99
N GLY A 279 24.21 -4.31 -2.78
CA GLY A 279 23.88 -5.00 -4.03
C GLY A 279 24.55 -4.41 -5.26
N ASP A 280 25.32 -3.32 -5.14
CA ASP A 280 25.87 -2.56 -6.28
C ASP A 280 24.79 -2.27 -7.34
N VAL A 281 23.56 -1.90 -6.84
CA VAL A 281 22.41 -1.67 -7.70
C VAL A 281 22.50 -0.26 -8.30
N SER A 282 22.33 -0.17 -9.62
CA SER A 282 22.37 1.13 -10.29
C SER A 282 21.25 2.05 -9.81
N GLN A 283 21.45 3.38 -9.86
CA GLN A 283 20.43 4.35 -9.46
C GLN A 283 19.10 4.17 -10.24
N PRO A 284 19.11 3.99 -11.58
CA PRO A 284 17.88 3.75 -12.31
C PRO A 284 17.17 2.45 -11.91
N ASP A 285 17.91 1.38 -11.63
CA ASP A 285 17.32 0.09 -11.27
C ASP A 285 16.66 0.13 -9.87
N ILE A 286 17.30 0.77 -8.90
CA ILE A 286 16.74 0.88 -7.56
C ILE A 286 15.48 1.77 -7.55
N GLU A 287 15.49 2.87 -8.31
CA GLU A 287 14.35 3.78 -8.46
C GLU A 287 13.20 3.17 -9.26
N ALA A 288 13.47 2.24 -10.16
CA ALA A 288 12.45 1.47 -10.87
C ALA A 288 11.85 0.33 -10.03
N THR A 289 12.47 -0.01 -8.89
CA THR A 289 12.08 -1.17 -8.07
C THR A 289 11.50 -0.76 -6.73
N LEU A 290 12.09 0.26 -6.06
CA LEU A 290 11.74 0.68 -4.71
C LEU A 290 11.10 2.07 -4.70
N ASN A 291 10.33 2.36 -3.66
CA ASN A 291 9.62 3.65 -3.52
C ASN A 291 10.52 4.82 -3.10
N MET A 292 11.77 4.57 -2.73
CA MET A 292 12.77 5.56 -2.32
C MET A 292 12.29 6.54 -1.22
N GLY A 293 11.36 6.11 -0.37
CA GLY A 293 10.83 6.90 0.74
C GLY A 293 9.54 7.67 0.43
N VAL A 294 8.98 7.52 -0.76
CA VAL A 294 7.72 8.14 -1.18
C VAL A 294 6.65 7.07 -1.41
N GLY A 295 5.58 7.08 -0.63
CA GLY A 295 4.48 6.12 -0.78
C GLY A 295 3.35 6.61 -1.67
N MET A 296 3.11 7.94 -1.68
CA MET A 296 2.10 8.60 -2.51
C MET A 296 2.64 9.87 -3.12
N VAL A 297 2.17 10.20 -4.32
CA VAL A 297 2.32 11.53 -4.91
C VAL A 297 0.94 12.09 -5.21
N VAL A 298 0.64 13.28 -4.69
CA VAL A 298 -0.62 14.00 -4.94
C VAL A 298 -0.34 15.10 -5.93
N VAL A 299 -1.13 15.17 -7.01
CA VAL A 299 -1.07 16.21 -8.04
C VAL A 299 -2.19 17.21 -7.77
N MET A 300 -1.85 18.49 -7.60
CA MET A 300 -2.80 19.48 -7.13
C MET A 300 -2.37 20.90 -7.52
N PRO A 301 -3.30 21.90 -7.47
CA PRO A 301 -2.92 23.30 -7.65
C PRO A 301 -1.84 23.72 -6.65
N GLU A 302 -0.80 24.42 -7.13
CA GLU A 302 0.33 24.85 -6.30
C GLU A 302 -0.12 25.69 -5.08
N ALA A 303 -1.16 26.50 -5.26
CA ALA A 303 -1.72 27.32 -4.19
C ALA A 303 -2.21 26.52 -2.98
N ASN A 304 -2.53 25.25 -3.15
CA ASN A 304 -3.10 24.38 -2.11
C ASN A 304 -2.04 23.55 -1.36
N ILE A 305 -0.78 23.59 -1.78
CA ILE A 305 0.29 22.74 -1.20
C ILE A 305 0.46 22.97 0.30
N SER A 306 0.51 24.23 0.75
CA SER A 306 0.74 24.55 2.17
C SER A 306 -0.38 24.00 3.05
N GLU A 307 -1.63 24.17 2.65
CA GLU A 307 -2.79 23.65 3.36
C GLU A 307 -2.79 22.11 3.37
N ALA A 308 -2.45 21.49 2.25
CA ALA A 308 -2.35 20.04 2.15
C ALA A 308 -1.29 19.47 3.10
N ILE A 309 -0.12 20.10 3.21
CA ILE A 309 0.93 19.71 4.16
C ILE A 309 0.41 19.81 5.59
N GLU A 310 -0.29 20.88 5.95
CA GLU A 310 -0.85 21.07 7.29
C GLU A 310 -1.91 20.00 7.62
N VAL A 311 -2.81 19.70 6.69
CA VAL A 311 -3.83 18.66 6.86
C VAL A 311 -3.18 17.30 7.11
N LEU A 312 -2.19 16.92 6.30
CA LEU A 312 -1.51 15.63 6.43
C LEU A 312 -0.65 15.57 7.69
N ALA A 313 0.05 16.65 8.05
CA ALA A 313 0.82 16.73 9.30
C ALA A 313 -0.08 16.57 10.53
N GLY A 314 -1.26 17.19 10.53
CA GLY A 314 -2.27 17.03 11.59
C GLY A 314 -2.79 15.58 11.72
N ARG A 315 -2.57 14.74 10.71
CA ARG A 315 -2.91 13.32 10.69
C ARG A 315 -1.70 12.41 10.88
N GLY A 316 -0.53 12.98 11.18
CA GLY A 316 0.69 12.24 11.46
C GLY A 316 1.47 11.80 10.21
N LEU A 317 1.17 12.35 9.04
CA LEU A 317 1.89 12.06 7.80
C LEU A 317 2.84 13.21 7.45
N SER A 318 4.07 12.86 7.10
CA SER A 318 5.04 13.79 6.55
C SER A 318 4.82 13.96 5.05
N ALA A 319 4.69 15.19 4.59
CA ALA A 319 4.52 15.51 3.18
C ALA A 319 5.29 16.77 2.80
N TRP A 320 5.72 16.86 1.55
CA TRP A 320 6.49 17.99 1.03
C TRP A 320 6.26 18.17 -0.48
N GLN A 321 6.43 19.38 -0.98
CA GLN A 321 6.44 19.61 -2.42
C GLN A 321 7.71 18.99 -3.01
N CYS A 322 7.55 18.08 -3.98
CA CYS A 322 8.68 17.41 -4.62
C CYS A 322 8.86 17.74 -6.10
N GLY A 323 7.98 18.56 -6.68
CA GLY A 323 8.08 18.89 -8.09
C GLY A 323 6.85 19.59 -8.64
N HIS A 324 6.73 19.56 -9.96
CA HIS A 324 5.67 20.24 -10.70
C HIS A 324 5.35 19.52 -12.01
N VAL A 325 4.23 19.90 -12.61
CA VAL A 325 3.73 19.42 -13.90
C VAL A 325 3.92 20.52 -14.96
N SER A 326 4.48 20.16 -16.10
CA SER A 326 4.68 21.06 -17.24
C SER A 326 4.29 20.39 -18.56
N ARG A 327 4.32 21.12 -19.66
CA ARG A 327 4.11 20.54 -20.98
C ARG A 327 5.29 19.64 -21.37
N ARG A 328 4.99 18.53 -22.03
CA ARG A 328 6.00 17.71 -22.69
C ARG A 328 6.64 18.47 -23.83
N GLY A 329 7.96 18.29 -23.95
CA GLY A 329 8.72 18.80 -25.08
C GLY A 329 8.51 18.03 -26.38
N GLY A 330 8.03 16.79 -26.30
CA GLY A 330 7.73 15.92 -27.45
C GLY A 330 7.16 14.57 -27.05
N PRO A 331 6.67 13.79 -28.03
CA PRO A 331 6.01 12.50 -27.77
C PRO A 331 6.96 11.43 -27.18
N ASP A 332 8.26 11.57 -27.41
CA ASP A 332 9.26 10.64 -26.90
C ASP A 332 9.73 10.94 -25.47
N GLU A 333 9.31 12.06 -24.89
CA GLU A 333 9.63 12.42 -23.51
C GLU A 333 8.82 11.53 -22.56
N PRO A 334 9.44 10.96 -21.49
CA PRO A 334 8.71 10.20 -20.47
C PRO A 334 7.62 11.04 -19.79
N GLY A 335 6.53 10.38 -19.33
CA GLY A 335 5.45 11.06 -18.60
C GLY A 335 5.89 11.59 -17.22
N ALA A 336 6.96 11.05 -16.64
CA ALA A 336 7.57 11.57 -15.42
C ALA A 336 9.08 11.39 -15.47
N VAL A 337 9.81 12.38 -14.92
CA VAL A 337 11.27 12.40 -14.86
C VAL A 337 11.74 12.74 -13.45
N LEU A 338 12.83 12.10 -13.04
CA LEU A 338 13.50 12.38 -11.78
C LEU A 338 14.75 13.20 -12.06
N VAL A 339 14.86 14.39 -11.47
CA VAL A 339 16.00 15.30 -11.65
C VAL A 339 16.80 15.47 -10.37
N SER A 340 17.97 16.07 -10.46
CA SER A 340 18.91 16.29 -9.33
C SER A 340 19.38 14.99 -8.68
N SER A 341 19.97 15.10 -7.51
CA SER A 341 20.36 13.97 -6.65
C SER A 341 19.75 14.16 -5.28
N HIS A 342 19.51 13.06 -4.57
CA HIS A 342 19.04 13.14 -3.18
C HIS A 342 20.03 13.93 -2.32
N SER A 343 19.49 14.69 -1.38
CA SER A 343 20.30 15.36 -0.35
C SER A 343 21.05 14.29 0.44
N ARG A 344 22.33 14.54 0.71
CA ARG A 344 23.11 13.69 1.61
C ARG A 344 22.79 14.09 3.03
N SER A 345 22.45 13.09 3.85
CA SER A 345 22.32 13.24 5.31
C SER A 345 23.63 13.61 5.97
#